data_305e60cb5f218e5580eb406e08bccee4
#
_entry.id   305e60cb5f218e5580eb406e08bccee4
#
_cell.length_a   1.000
_cell.length_b   1.000
_cell.length_c   1.000
_cell.angle_alpha   90.00
_cell.angle_beta   90.00
_cell.angle_gamma   90.00
#
_symmetry.space_group_name_H-M   'P 1'
#
loop_
_entity.id
_entity.type
_entity.pdbx_description
1 polymer ?
#
loop_
_entity_poly.entity_id
_entity_poly.type
_entity_poly.pdbx_seq_one_letter_code
_entity_poly.pdbx_strand_id
1 'polypeptide(L)'
;MRPYVLGLPRYANVAPLHHFLRLEGFRVLHAVPAELNRLLLSGEVGLSLVSSYFYLKHQDRLGLLPDFSVAVLGRVYSVNLFHKGALPHLARVALTTESATSVALLKLLLKEAGAGPRYERRKGGLELLSAY
;
A
#
# COMPACT_ATOMS: atom_id res chain seq x y z
N MET A 1 14.69 -22.42 -18.90
CA MET A 1 13.53 -22.06 -18.05
C MET A 1 13.58 -20.54 -17.79
N ARG A 2 12.49 -19.84 -17.98
CA ARG A 2 12.49 -18.40 -17.63
C ARG A 2 12.53 -18.29 -16.10
N PRO A 3 13.40 -17.44 -15.52
CA PRO A 3 13.43 -17.25 -14.06
C PRO A 3 12.10 -16.65 -13.59
N TYR A 4 11.63 -17.10 -12.44
CA TYR A 4 10.48 -16.45 -11.80
C TYR A 4 10.83 -15.01 -11.42
N VAL A 5 9.88 -14.12 -11.50
CA VAL A 5 10.07 -12.71 -11.14
C VAL A 5 9.45 -12.44 -9.78
N LEU A 6 10.29 -11.93 -8.86
CA LEU A 6 9.89 -11.44 -7.55
C LEU A 6 9.79 -9.91 -7.60
N GLY A 7 8.60 -9.38 -7.42
CA GLY A 7 8.35 -7.95 -7.33
C GLY A 7 8.51 -7.41 -5.92
N LEU A 8 9.37 -6.42 -5.72
CA LEU A 8 9.56 -5.75 -4.43
C LEU A 8 9.52 -4.23 -4.58
N PRO A 9 8.75 -3.52 -3.74
CA PRO A 9 8.83 -2.07 -3.68
C PRO A 9 10.14 -1.62 -3.01
N ARG A 10 10.63 -0.43 -3.37
CA ARG A 10 11.86 0.14 -2.77
C ARG A 10 11.56 0.92 -1.51
N TYR A 11 11.03 0.25 -0.50
CA TYR A 11 10.79 0.86 0.80
C TYR A 11 11.79 0.36 1.84
N ALA A 12 12.13 1.21 2.81
CA ALA A 12 13.08 0.88 3.86
C ALA A 12 12.66 -0.35 4.68
N ASN A 13 11.37 -0.52 4.92
CA ASN A 13 10.82 -1.67 5.65
C ASN A 13 10.88 -2.99 4.86
N VAL A 14 11.15 -2.94 3.57
CA VAL A 14 11.35 -4.11 2.71
C VAL A 14 12.84 -4.43 2.53
N ALA A 15 13.74 -3.55 2.98
CA ALA A 15 15.17 -3.72 2.85
C ALA A 15 15.70 -5.07 3.40
N PRO A 16 15.22 -5.61 4.53
CA PRO A 16 15.65 -6.92 5.01
C PRO A 16 15.36 -8.05 4.00
N LEU A 17 14.16 -8.06 3.40
CA LEU A 17 13.82 -9.03 2.36
C LEU A 17 14.73 -8.88 1.15
N HIS A 18 14.95 -7.66 0.71
CA HIS A 18 15.83 -7.37 -0.43
C HIS A 18 17.27 -7.81 -0.18
N HIS A 19 17.78 -7.61 1.04
CA HIS A 19 19.17 -7.87 1.39
C HIS A 19 19.43 -9.37 1.67
N PHE A 20 18.55 -10.02 2.41
CA PHE A 20 18.77 -11.39 2.91
C PHE A 20 18.10 -12.47 2.07
N LEU A 21 17.02 -12.15 1.36
CA LEU A 21 16.32 -13.14 0.55
C LEU A 21 17.15 -13.56 -0.66
N ARG A 22 17.50 -14.83 -0.70
CA ARG A 22 18.19 -15.46 -1.83
C ARG A 22 17.29 -16.59 -2.33
N LEU A 23 16.63 -16.35 -3.45
CA LEU A 23 15.78 -17.36 -4.10
C LEU A 23 16.42 -17.78 -5.40
N GLU A 24 16.91 -19.02 -5.45
CA GLU A 24 17.41 -19.60 -6.68
C GLU A 24 16.31 -19.64 -7.75
N GLY A 25 16.65 -19.29 -8.98
CA GLY A 25 15.69 -19.23 -10.07
C GLY A 25 14.79 -18.00 -10.10
N PHE A 26 14.95 -17.06 -9.17
CA PHE A 26 14.22 -15.80 -9.16
C PHE A 26 15.06 -14.62 -9.60
N ARG A 27 14.42 -13.72 -10.34
CA ARG A 27 14.93 -12.37 -10.64
C ARG A 27 14.11 -11.35 -9.88
N VAL A 28 14.77 -10.42 -9.18
CA VAL A 28 14.09 -9.35 -8.47
C VAL A 28 13.80 -8.18 -9.41
N LEU A 29 12.55 -7.72 -9.39
CA LEU A 29 12.07 -6.53 -10.09
C LEU A 29 11.64 -5.50 -9.05
N HIS A 30 12.19 -4.30 -9.14
CA HIS A 30 11.78 -3.17 -8.30
C HIS A 30 10.86 -2.24 -9.07
N ALA A 31 9.67 -2.00 -8.52
CA ALA A 31 8.72 -1.05 -9.09
C ALA A 31 7.84 -0.45 -7.98
N VAL A 32 7.07 0.56 -8.33
CA VAL A 32 6.08 1.15 -7.42
C VAL A 32 4.92 0.18 -7.20
N PRO A 33 4.22 0.25 -6.05
CA PRO A 33 3.16 -0.73 -5.71
C PRO A 33 2.08 -0.89 -6.79
N ALA A 34 1.63 0.20 -7.40
CA ALA A 34 0.62 0.14 -8.45
C ALA A 34 1.07 -0.68 -9.67
N GLU A 35 2.35 -0.53 -10.06
CA GLU A 35 2.93 -1.29 -11.16
C GLU A 35 3.12 -2.76 -10.78
N LEU A 36 3.60 -3.05 -9.57
CA LEU A 36 3.72 -4.42 -9.08
C LEU A 36 2.37 -5.14 -9.06
N ASN A 37 1.32 -4.45 -8.64
CA ASN A 37 -0.04 -4.97 -8.65
C ASN A 37 -0.49 -5.35 -10.07
N ARG A 38 -0.24 -4.47 -11.04
CA ARG A 38 -0.55 -4.73 -12.45
C ARG A 38 0.20 -5.93 -13.00
N LEU A 39 1.51 -5.98 -12.77
CA LEU A 39 2.39 -7.05 -13.23
C LEU A 39 2.06 -8.41 -12.59
N LEU A 40 1.65 -8.41 -11.34
CA LEU A 40 1.22 -9.63 -10.64
C LEU A 40 -0.09 -10.16 -11.25
N LEU A 41 -1.07 -9.30 -11.51
CA LEU A 41 -2.35 -9.72 -12.12
C LEU A 41 -2.20 -10.17 -13.58
N SER A 42 -1.23 -9.63 -14.32
CA SER A 42 -0.93 -10.07 -15.69
C SER A 42 -0.08 -11.35 -15.75
N GLY A 43 0.47 -11.80 -14.61
CA GLY A 43 1.37 -12.96 -14.55
C GLY A 43 2.82 -12.66 -15.00
N GLU A 44 3.15 -11.41 -15.28
CA GLU A 44 4.53 -10.99 -15.58
C GLU A 44 5.45 -11.05 -14.36
N VAL A 45 4.88 -10.89 -13.17
CA VAL A 45 5.49 -11.11 -11.87
C VAL A 45 4.79 -12.31 -11.23
N GLY A 46 5.57 -13.31 -10.82
CA GLY A 46 5.03 -14.53 -10.20
C GLY A 46 4.83 -14.43 -8.70
N LEU A 47 5.58 -13.57 -8.03
CA LEU A 47 5.53 -13.36 -6.59
C LEU A 47 5.79 -11.89 -6.27
N SER A 48 5.01 -11.27 -5.40
CA SER A 48 5.20 -9.87 -5.02
C SER A 48 4.68 -9.56 -3.62
N LEU A 49 5.32 -8.58 -2.97
CA LEU A 49 4.71 -7.90 -1.83
C LEU A 49 3.64 -6.96 -2.35
N VAL A 50 2.42 -7.16 -1.89
CA VAL A 50 1.27 -6.30 -2.20
C VAL A 50 0.57 -5.87 -0.92
N SER A 51 -0.27 -4.85 -0.99
CA SER A 51 -1.07 -4.45 0.16
C SER A 51 -2.15 -5.49 0.48
N SER A 52 -2.47 -5.65 1.76
CA SER A 52 -3.54 -6.56 2.20
C SER A 52 -4.88 -6.24 1.53
N TYR A 53 -5.21 -4.97 1.35
CA TYR A 53 -6.43 -4.56 0.65
C TYR A 53 -6.45 -5.03 -0.82
N PHE A 54 -5.32 -4.94 -1.52
CA PHE A 54 -5.21 -5.43 -2.89
C PHE A 54 -5.41 -6.95 -2.95
N TYR A 55 -4.76 -7.70 -2.05
CA TYR A 55 -4.94 -9.15 -1.97
C TYR A 55 -6.41 -9.51 -1.71
N LEU A 56 -7.07 -8.90 -0.73
CA LEU A 56 -8.47 -9.17 -0.42
C LEU A 56 -9.41 -8.93 -1.60
N LYS A 57 -9.11 -7.95 -2.43
CA LYS A 57 -9.89 -7.68 -3.66
C LYS A 57 -9.67 -8.69 -4.79
N HIS A 58 -8.59 -9.44 -4.74
CA HIS A 58 -8.18 -10.36 -5.82
C HIS A 58 -7.84 -11.76 -5.30
N GLN A 59 -8.35 -12.13 -4.12
CA GLN A 59 -8.09 -13.43 -3.49
C GLN A 59 -8.58 -14.63 -4.30
N ASP A 60 -9.47 -14.42 -5.24
CA ASP A 60 -9.94 -15.41 -6.22
C ASP A 60 -8.86 -15.75 -7.28
N ARG A 61 -7.88 -14.88 -7.46
CA ARG A 61 -6.82 -14.97 -8.48
C ARG A 61 -5.43 -15.10 -7.91
N LEU A 62 -5.23 -14.78 -6.65
CA LEU A 62 -3.92 -14.70 -5.99
C LEU A 62 -3.81 -15.71 -4.85
N GLY A 63 -2.73 -16.48 -4.84
CA GLY A 63 -2.32 -17.28 -3.68
C GLY A 63 -1.61 -16.40 -2.64
N LEU A 64 -1.71 -16.79 -1.37
CA LEU A 64 -1.02 -16.13 -0.26
C LEU A 64 0.10 -17.03 0.26
N LEU A 65 1.31 -16.47 0.37
CA LEU A 65 2.40 -17.04 1.15
C LEU A 65 2.33 -16.50 2.59
N PRO A 66 2.05 -17.32 3.58
CA PRO A 66 1.80 -16.85 4.95
C PRO A 66 3.07 -16.52 5.74
N ASP A 67 4.25 -16.92 5.24
CA ASP A 67 5.49 -16.89 6.02
C ASP A 67 6.14 -15.50 6.12
N PHE A 68 5.78 -14.58 5.23
CA PHE A 68 6.37 -13.24 5.16
C PHE A 68 5.31 -12.16 5.06
N SER A 69 5.40 -11.17 5.96
CA SER A 69 4.56 -9.99 5.90
C SER A 69 5.26 -8.77 6.49
N VAL A 70 4.82 -7.59 6.08
CA VAL A 70 5.12 -6.34 6.76
C VAL A 70 3.91 -6.00 7.61
N ALA A 71 4.06 -6.22 8.91
CA ALA A 71 2.98 -6.04 9.88
C ALA A 71 3.47 -5.29 11.12
N VAL A 72 2.54 -4.76 11.88
CA VAL A 72 2.80 -4.13 13.18
C VAL A 72 1.74 -4.57 14.17
N LEU A 73 2.18 -4.83 15.40
CA LEU A 73 1.29 -5.03 16.53
C LEU A 73 1.11 -3.71 17.26
N GLY A 74 -0.11 -3.18 17.27
CA GLY A 74 -0.43 -1.90 17.89
C GLY A 74 -0.40 -0.73 16.92
N ARG A 75 0.08 0.42 17.38
CA ARG A 75 0.01 1.70 16.65
C ARG A 75 0.98 1.75 15.47
N VAL A 76 0.47 2.19 14.31
CA VAL A 76 1.29 2.50 13.12
C VAL A 76 1.71 3.96 13.18
N TYR A 77 3.03 4.22 13.27
CA TYR A 77 3.55 5.58 13.36
C TYR A 77 3.79 6.26 12.01
N SER A 78 3.94 5.49 10.95
CA SER A 78 4.26 5.98 9.61
C SER A 78 3.04 6.36 8.76
N VAL A 79 1.82 6.06 9.23
CA VAL A 79 0.58 6.35 8.51
C VAL A 79 -0.31 7.21 9.39
N ASN A 80 -0.51 8.45 8.98
CA ASN A 80 -1.24 9.44 9.78
C ASN A 80 -2.22 10.21 8.91
N LEU A 81 -3.34 10.59 9.50
CA LEU A 81 -4.21 11.64 8.99
C LEU A 81 -3.81 12.96 9.65
N PHE A 82 -3.25 13.86 8.86
CA PHE A 82 -3.01 15.24 9.30
C PHE A 82 -4.26 16.06 8.99
N HIS A 83 -4.78 16.78 9.96
CA HIS A 83 -6.02 17.54 9.80
C HIS A 83 -6.03 18.84 10.60
N LYS A 84 -6.84 19.77 10.14
CA LYS A 84 -7.19 21.00 10.84
C LYS A 84 -8.65 20.88 11.30
N GLY A 85 -8.93 21.16 12.56
CA GLY A 85 -10.28 21.10 13.12
C GLY A 85 -10.78 19.68 13.45
N ALA A 86 -12.06 19.55 13.73
CA ALA A 86 -12.68 18.29 14.13
C ALA A 86 -12.99 17.37 12.94
N LEU A 87 -12.79 16.06 13.12
CA LEU A 87 -12.97 15.05 12.06
C LEU A 87 -14.34 15.10 11.37
N PRO A 88 -15.50 15.26 12.09
CA PRO A 88 -16.81 15.31 11.45
C PRO A 88 -17.00 16.47 10.48
N HIS A 89 -16.20 17.53 10.62
CA HIS A 89 -16.31 18.76 9.82
C HIS A 89 -15.28 18.87 8.68
N LEU A 90 -14.55 17.80 8.39
CA LEU A 90 -13.62 17.78 7.28
C LEU A 90 -14.36 17.89 5.94
N ALA A 91 -14.12 18.97 5.21
CA ALA A 91 -14.78 19.21 3.92
C ALA A 91 -14.04 18.50 2.76
N ARG A 92 -12.70 18.46 2.82
CA ARG A 92 -11.84 17.86 1.80
C ARG A 92 -10.72 17.06 2.44
N VAL A 93 -10.34 15.95 1.82
CA VAL A 93 -9.21 15.12 2.25
C VAL A 93 -8.37 14.74 1.05
N ALA A 94 -7.07 15.07 1.12
CA ALA A 94 -6.09 14.62 0.15
C ALA A 94 -5.68 13.16 0.47
N LEU A 95 -5.77 12.30 -0.53
CA LEU A 95 -5.42 10.88 -0.42
C LEU A 95 -4.07 10.62 -1.08
N THR A 96 -3.20 9.89 -0.38
CA THR A 96 -1.95 9.40 -0.97
C THR A 96 -2.20 8.45 -2.14
N THR A 97 -1.29 8.45 -3.10
CA THR A 97 -1.27 7.46 -4.20
C THR A 97 -0.46 6.22 -3.88
N GLU A 98 0.21 6.18 -2.72
CA GLU A 98 1.20 5.15 -2.40
C GLU A 98 0.66 3.97 -1.57
N SER A 99 -0.51 4.13 -0.93
CA SER A 99 -1.06 3.08 -0.06
C SER A 99 -2.56 2.91 -0.25
N ALA A 100 -2.94 1.87 -0.98
CA ALA A 100 -4.35 1.52 -1.19
C ALA A 100 -5.04 1.09 0.12
N THR A 101 -4.35 0.34 0.98
CA THR A 101 -4.90 -0.13 2.27
C THR A 101 -5.16 1.05 3.21
N SER A 102 -4.21 1.98 3.35
CA SER A 102 -4.38 3.16 4.22
C SER A 102 -5.54 4.05 3.75
N VAL A 103 -5.68 4.23 2.44
CA VAL A 103 -6.79 4.99 1.85
C VAL A 103 -8.14 4.32 2.10
N ALA A 104 -8.23 3.00 1.94
CA ALA A 104 -9.47 2.26 2.18
C ALA A 104 -9.88 2.34 3.66
N LEU A 105 -8.92 2.13 4.57
CA LEU A 105 -9.15 2.22 6.01
C LEU A 105 -9.54 3.64 6.43
N LEU A 106 -8.87 4.67 5.93
CA LEU A 106 -9.21 6.06 6.22
C LEU A 106 -10.66 6.39 5.85
N LYS A 107 -11.10 5.99 4.67
CA LYS A 107 -12.48 6.22 4.22
C LYS A 107 -13.50 5.53 5.12
N LEU A 108 -13.20 4.32 5.57
CA LEU A 108 -14.05 3.59 6.49
C LEU A 108 -14.14 4.30 7.85
N LEU A 109 -12.99 4.67 8.43
CA LEU A 109 -12.94 5.35 9.73
C LEU A 109 -13.61 6.72 9.71
N LEU A 110 -13.43 7.50 8.65
CA LEU A 110 -14.11 8.79 8.52
C LEU A 110 -15.62 8.62 8.37
N LYS A 111 -16.07 7.61 7.64
CA LYS A 111 -17.50 7.29 7.55
C LYS A 111 -18.09 6.91 8.92
N GLU A 112 -17.38 6.08 9.68
CA GLU A 112 -17.79 5.71 11.05
C GLU A 112 -17.80 6.90 12.01
N ALA A 113 -16.88 7.86 11.83
CA ALA A 113 -16.86 9.11 12.59
C ALA A 113 -17.91 10.14 12.14
N GLY A 114 -18.79 9.79 11.21
CA GLY A 114 -19.82 10.68 10.68
C GLY A 114 -19.31 11.74 9.71
N ALA A 115 -18.07 11.61 9.22
CA ALA A 115 -17.49 12.54 8.25
C ALA A 115 -17.75 12.07 6.81
N GLY A 116 -18.10 13.01 5.93
CA GLY A 116 -18.31 12.77 4.50
C GLY A 116 -17.53 13.73 3.63
N PRO A 117 -16.20 13.80 3.75
CA PRO A 117 -15.41 14.75 2.97
C PRO A 117 -15.38 14.41 1.49
N ARG A 118 -15.09 15.38 0.67
CA ARG A 118 -14.67 15.19 -0.72
C ARG A 118 -13.25 14.66 -0.75
N TYR A 119 -13.03 13.56 -1.45
CA TYR A 119 -11.72 12.94 -1.57
C TYR A 119 -11.03 13.34 -2.87
N GLU A 120 -9.76 13.72 -2.78
CA GLU A 120 -8.93 14.07 -3.93
C GLU A 120 -7.61 13.29 -3.87
N ARG A 121 -7.23 12.61 -4.95
CA ARG A 121 -5.93 11.96 -5.03
C ARG A 121 -4.85 12.98 -5.34
N ARG A 122 -3.82 13.03 -4.52
CA ARG A 122 -2.69 13.93 -4.66
C ARG A 122 -1.36 13.19 -4.45
N LYS A 123 -0.37 13.54 -5.27
CA LYS A 123 1.02 13.26 -4.96
C LYS A 123 1.53 14.40 -4.09
N GLY A 124 2.27 14.06 -3.04
CA GLY A 124 2.84 15.03 -2.14
C GLY A 124 2.80 14.57 -0.69
N GLY A 125 3.41 15.32 0.17
CA GLY A 125 3.53 15.06 1.59
C GLY A 125 2.92 16.16 2.44
N LEU A 126 3.63 16.54 3.50
CA LEU A 126 3.15 17.52 4.49
C LEU A 126 2.90 18.92 3.89
N GLU A 127 3.55 19.26 2.80
CA GLU A 127 3.36 20.52 2.08
C GLU A 127 1.92 20.72 1.59
N LEU A 128 1.17 19.63 1.42
CA LEU A 128 -0.24 19.71 1.03
C LEU A 128 -1.16 20.26 2.13
N LEU A 129 -0.72 20.24 3.40
CA LEU A 129 -1.53 20.70 4.53
C LEU A 129 -1.93 22.19 4.42
N SER A 130 -1.17 22.99 3.71
CA SER A 130 -1.51 24.41 3.47
C SER A 130 -2.73 24.58 2.58
N ALA A 131 -3.03 23.60 1.73
CA ALA A 131 -4.14 23.60 0.79
C ALA A 131 -5.43 22.98 1.34
N TYR A 132 -5.36 22.36 2.54
CA TYR A 132 -6.49 21.61 3.15
C TYR A 132 -6.82 22.00 4.59
#